data_ed6d2e149823a132a40657aca4913f7d
#
_entry.id   ed6d2e149823a132a40657aca4913f7d
#
_cell.length_a   1.000
_cell.length_b   1.000
_cell.length_c   1.000
_cell.angle_alpha   90.00
_cell.angle_beta   90.00
_cell.angle_gamma   90.00
#
_symmetry.space_group_name_H-M   'P 1'
#
loop_
_entity.id
_entity.type
_entity.pdbx_description
1 polymer ?
#
loop_
_entity_poly.entity_id
_entity_poly.type
_entity_poly.pdbx_seq_one_letter_code
_entity_poly.pdbx_strand_id
1 'polypeptide(L)'
;MTVRRAAVADAGALARLRHALWPEGPVEHHRGELDRFFAGSQAAPVLVAEDRSGLVGFAELSIRPYAEGCETERVGFLEGWFVVPAARHCGVGRKLVAAAEAWARSVGCTEFASDAEADNESSAAAHRALGFEDVGLIRCFRKDL
;
A
#
# COMPACT_ATOMS: atom_id res chain seq x y z
N MET A 1 -4.45 -5.34 18.09
CA MET A 1 -4.21 -4.71 16.80
C MET A 1 -5.32 -5.06 15.84
N THR A 2 -5.89 -4.04 15.19
CA THR A 2 -7.04 -4.17 14.29
C THR A 2 -6.66 -3.61 12.92
N VAL A 3 -7.05 -4.31 11.84
CA VAL A 3 -6.95 -3.79 10.46
C VAL A 3 -8.36 -3.39 10.01
N ARG A 4 -8.49 -2.17 9.49
CA ARG A 4 -9.75 -1.61 9.02
C ARG A 4 -9.52 -0.64 7.86
N ARG A 5 -10.59 -0.24 7.19
CA ARG A 5 -10.52 0.88 6.24
C ARG A 5 -10.20 2.18 6.97
N ALA A 6 -9.39 3.02 6.35
CA ALA A 6 -9.14 4.37 6.85
C ALA A 6 -10.42 5.22 6.76
N ALA A 7 -10.58 6.09 7.73
CA ALA A 7 -11.66 7.08 7.78
C ALA A 7 -11.09 8.49 7.72
N VAL A 8 -11.93 9.49 7.48
CA VAL A 8 -11.53 10.91 7.41
C VAL A 8 -10.73 11.34 8.65
N ALA A 9 -11.12 10.84 9.84
CA ALA A 9 -10.42 11.14 11.09
C ALA A 9 -8.97 10.65 11.14
N ASP A 10 -8.61 9.69 10.29
CA ASP A 10 -7.25 9.14 10.22
C ASP A 10 -6.29 10.01 9.40
N ALA A 11 -6.78 10.98 8.65
CA ALA A 11 -5.99 11.69 7.64
C ALA A 11 -4.68 12.28 8.18
N GLY A 12 -4.69 12.86 9.38
CA GLY A 12 -3.48 13.42 9.99
C GLY A 12 -2.44 12.37 10.35
N ALA A 13 -2.86 11.29 11.02
CA ALA A 13 -1.96 10.18 11.38
C ALA A 13 -1.46 9.44 10.14
N LEU A 14 -2.34 9.19 9.19
CA LEU A 14 -2.01 8.51 7.93
C LEU A 14 -1.04 9.34 7.09
N ALA A 15 -1.17 10.67 7.04
CA ALA A 15 -0.23 11.55 6.36
C ALA A 15 1.19 11.41 6.91
N ARG A 16 1.33 11.27 8.22
CA ARG A 16 2.64 11.03 8.85
C ARG A 16 3.23 9.66 8.47
N LEU A 17 2.41 8.62 8.41
CA LEU A 17 2.86 7.30 7.98
C LEU A 17 3.26 7.30 6.50
N ARG A 18 2.50 7.98 5.65
CA ARG A 18 2.85 8.16 4.23
C ARG A 18 4.17 8.91 4.08
N HIS A 19 4.38 9.97 4.85
CA HIS A 19 5.63 10.71 4.82
C HIS A 19 6.82 9.86 5.28
N ALA A 20 6.64 8.94 6.21
CA ALA A 20 7.68 8.00 6.62
C ALA A 20 8.05 7.02 5.50
N LEU A 21 7.10 6.61 4.68
CA LEU A 21 7.33 5.74 3.52
C LEU A 21 7.87 6.51 2.32
N TRP A 22 7.33 7.69 2.06
CA TRP A 22 7.65 8.57 0.94
C TRP A 22 8.06 9.95 1.46
N PRO A 23 9.34 10.12 1.88
CA PRO A 23 9.78 11.33 2.58
C PRO A 23 10.03 12.53 1.67
N GLU A 24 9.90 12.39 0.36
CA GLU A 24 10.03 13.49 -0.58
C GLU A 24 8.88 14.48 -0.40
N GLY A 25 9.21 15.73 -0.19
CA GLY A 25 8.24 16.78 0.06
C GLY A 25 7.69 16.80 1.49
N PRO A 26 6.90 17.82 1.82
CA PRO A 26 6.37 18.02 3.18
C PRO A 26 5.20 17.10 3.50
N VAL A 27 4.96 16.86 4.79
CA VAL A 27 3.83 16.04 5.26
C VAL A 27 2.47 16.62 4.84
N GLU A 28 2.36 17.94 4.69
CA GLU A 28 1.15 18.64 4.27
C GLU A 28 0.73 18.25 2.83
N HIS A 29 1.68 17.88 1.99
CA HIS A 29 1.39 17.37 0.66
C HIS A 29 0.61 16.04 0.73
N HIS A 30 1.04 15.13 1.60
CA HIS A 30 0.32 13.87 1.86
C HIS A 30 -1.06 14.13 2.44
N ARG A 31 -1.18 15.10 3.35
CA ARG A 31 -2.47 15.48 3.91
C ARG A 31 -3.43 15.99 2.85
N GLY A 32 -2.96 16.83 1.94
CA GLY A 32 -3.76 17.33 0.82
C GLY A 32 -4.25 16.24 -0.11
N GLU A 33 -3.42 15.27 -0.42
CA GLU A 33 -3.80 14.09 -1.21
C GLU A 33 -4.88 13.25 -0.50
N LEU A 34 -4.73 13.04 0.81
CA LEU A 34 -5.71 12.29 1.60
C LEU A 34 -7.05 13.04 1.71
N ASP A 35 -7.02 14.34 1.86
CA ASP A 35 -8.25 15.15 1.88
C ASP A 35 -9.02 15.00 0.56
N ARG A 36 -8.32 15.00 -0.58
CA ARG A 36 -8.92 14.74 -1.89
C ARG A 36 -9.43 13.30 -2.01
N PHE A 37 -8.68 12.33 -1.51
CA PHE A 37 -9.09 10.92 -1.50
C PHE A 37 -10.40 10.74 -0.73
N PHE A 38 -10.50 11.29 0.48
CA PHE A 38 -11.70 11.15 1.30
C PHE A 38 -12.91 11.93 0.77
N ALA A 39 -12.68 13.01 0.03
CA ALA A 39 -13.73 13.78 -0.62
C ALA A 39 -14.26 13.12 -1.89
N GLY A 40 -13.51 12.18 -2.47
CA GLY A 40 -13.83 11.50 -3.72
C GLY A 40 -14.57 10.17 -3.53
N SER A 41 -14.71 9.44 -4.63
CA SER A 41 -15.45 8.18 -4.71
C SER A 41 -14.63 6.95 -4.32
N GLN A 42 -13.53 7.05 -3.69
CA GLN A 42 -12.71 5.96 -3.14
C GLN A 42 -12.85 4.59 -3.86
N ALA A 43 -12.43 4.52 -5.12
CA ALA A 43 -12.54 3.31 -5.94
C ALA A 43 -11.79 2.11 -5.34
N ALA A 44 -10.77 2.38 -4.54
CA ALA A 44 -10.06 1.41 -3.73
C ALA A 44 -9.84 1.98 -2.32
N PRO A 45 -9.82 1.15 -1.28
CA PRO A 45 -9.62 1.62 0.08
C PRO A 45 -8.14 1.91 0.38
N VAL A 46 -7.91 2.72 1.40
CA VAL A 46 -6.70 2.67 2.19
C VAL A 46 -7.02 1.85 3.44
N LEU A 47 -6.19 0.87 3.74
CA LEU A 47 -6.29 0.05 4.94
C LEU A 47 -5.30 0.57 5.97
N VAL A 48 -5.72 0.58 7.23
CA VAL A 48 -4.87 0.97 8.36
C VAL A 48 -4.84 -0.12 9.40
N ALA A 49 -3.69 -0.26 10.04
CA ALA A 49 -3.52 -1.08 11.22
C ALA A 49 -3.42 -0.18 12.45
N GLU A 50 -4.19 -0.46 13.44
CA GLU A 50 -4.31 0.34 14.66
C GLU A 50 -4.11 -0.53 15.89
N ASP A 51 -3.36 -0.03 16.85
CA ASP A 51 -3.22 -0.60 18.19
C ASP A 51 -3.49 0.47 19.26
N ARG A 52 -3.14 0.18 20.52
CA ARG A 52 -3.37 1.11 21.62
C ARG A 52 -2.60 2.44 21.49
N SER A 53 -1.54 2.46 20.70
CA SER A 53 -0.72 3.68 20.47
C SER A 53 -1.24 4.52 19.31
N GLY A 54 -2.19 4.02 18.52
CA GLY A 54 -2.73 4.65 17.32
C GLY A 54 -2.43 3.87 16.06
N LEU A 55 -2.32 4.55 14.92
CA LEU A 55 -2.00 3.89 13.65
C LEU A 55 -0.55 3.44 13.62
N VAL A 56 -0.32 2.17 13.34
CA VAL A 56 1.01 1.54 13.29
C VAL A 56 1.39 1.03 11.90
N GLY A 57 0.49 1.12 10.92
CA GLY A 57 0.77 0.74 9.54
C GLY A 57 -0.38 1.06 8.61
N PHE A 58 -0.10 0.99 7.31
CA PHE A 58 -1.11 1.16 6.28
C PHE A 58 -0.79 0.37 5.01
N ALA A 59 -1.81 0.19 4.19
CA ALA A 59 -1.70 -0.30 2.83
C ALA A 59 -2.59 0.53 1.92
N GLU A 60 -2.03 1.10 0.86
CA GLU A 60 -2.77 1.77 -0.20
C GLU A 60 -2.96 0.83 -1.36
N LEU A 61 -4.17 0.80 -1.90
CA LEU A 61 -4.59 -0.16 -2.90
C LEU A 61 -5.13 0.54 -4.14
N SER A 62 -5.02 -0.13 -5.27
CA SER A 62 -5.66 0.27 -6.52
C SER A 62 -6.05 -0.94 -7.34
N ILE A 63 -6.80 -0.71 -8.42
CA ILE A 63 -7.01 -1.67 -9.48
C ILE A 63 -6.27 -1.15 -10.70
N ARG A 64 -5.39 -1.96 -11.27
CA ARG A 64 -4.64 -1.61 -12.47
C ARG A 64 -5.07 -2.50 -13.64
N PRO A 65 -5.17 -1.94 -14.87
CA PRO A 65 -5.45 -2.74 -16.05
C PRO A 65 -4.26 -3.57 -16.52
N TYR A 66 -3.09 -3.36 -15.93
CA TYR A 66 -1.86 -4.06 -16.24
C TYR A 66 -0.91 -4.04 -15.04
N ALA A 67 -0.20 -5.14 -14.83
CA ALA A 67 0.94 -5.21 -13.94
C ALA A 67 1.95 -6.23 -14.47
N GLU A 68 3.24 -5.98 -14.23
CA GLU A 68 4.31 -6.89 -14.67
C GLU A 68 4.06 -8.31 -14.14
N GLY A 69 4.18 -9.29 -15.04
CA GLY A 69 3.98 -10.70 -14.70
C GLY A 69 2.54 -11.14 -14.56
N CYS A 70 1.57 -10.24 -14.68
CA CYS A 70 0.15 -10.55 -14.60
C CYS A 70 -0.48 -10.72 -15.98
N GLU A 71 -1.52 -11.55 -16.07
CA GLU A 71 -2.19 -11.91 -17.33
C GLU A 71 -3.56 -11.25 -17.50
N THR A 72 -4.20 -10.83 -16.39
CA THR A 72 -5.53 -10.21 -16.42
C THR A 72 -5.46 -8.70 -16.58
N GLU A 73 -6.58 -8.10 -17.00
CA GLU A 73 -6.74 -6.64 -17.15
C GLU A 73 -7.38 -5.99 -15.91
N ARG A 74 -7.47 -6.75 -14.83
CA ARG A 74 -8.02 -6.29 -13.55
C ARG A 74 -7.17 -6.84 -12.42
N VAL A 75 -6.09 -6.13 -12.12
CA VAL A 75 -5.11 -6.56 -11.13
C VAL A 75 -5.26 -5.69 -9.88
N GLY A 76 -5.47 -6.33 -8.72
CA GLY A 76 -5.34 -5.62 -7.45
C GLY A 76 -3.88 -5.24 -7.24
N PHE A 77 -3.61 -4.01 -6.83
CA PHE A 77 -2.25 -3.52 -6.71
C PHE A 77 -2.00 -2.88 -5.34
N LEU A 78 -0.92 -3.32 -4.71
CA LEU A 78 -0.43 -2.77 -3.46
C LEU A 78 0.49 -1.58 -3.77
N GLU A 79 -0.06 -0.38 -3.75
CA GLU A 79 0.64 0.86 -4.12
C GLU A 79 1.60 1.32 -3.04
N GLY A 80 1.27 1.12 -1.78
CA GLY A 80 2.10 1.46 -0.64
C GLY A 80 1.81 0.52 0.51
N TRP A 81 2.86 0.16 1.24
CA TRP A 81 2.78 -0.76 2.36
C TRP A 81 3.85 -0.39 3.39
N PHE A 82 3.41 -0.01 4.57
CA PHE A 82 4.30 0.48 5.60
C PHE A 82 3.84 0.04 6.99
N VAL A 83 4.81 -0.33 7.81
CA VAL A 83 4.62 -0.61 9.24
C VAL A 83 5.70 0.15 10.00
N VAL A 84 5.30 0.88 11.05
CA VAL A 84 6.26 1.61 11.89
C VAL A 84 7.31 0.64 12.45
N PRO A 85 8.58 1.06 12.55
CA PRO A 85 9.66 0.15 12.98
C PRO A 85 9.36 -0.63 14.26
N ALA A 86 8.77 0.02 15.27
CA ALA A 86 8.45 -0.60 16.56
C ALA A 86 7.39 -1.71 16.47
N ALA A 87 6.57 -1.73 15.41
CA ALA A 87 5.50 -2.72 15.22
C ALA A 87 5.86 -3.78 14.16
N ARG A 88 7.07 -3.74 13.61
CA ARG A 88 7.53 -4.73 12.62
C ARG A 88 7.77 -6.08 13.28
N HIS A 89 7.74 -7.14 12.45
CA HIS A 89 7.94 -8.54 12.86
C HIS A 89 6.89 -9.06 13.87
N CYS A 90 5.77 -8.33 14.03
CA CYS A 90 4.65 -8.72 14.90
C CYS A 90 3.40 -9.11 14.10
N GLY A 91 3.54 -9.37 12.80
CA GLY A 91 2.44 -9.81 11.93
C GLY A 91 1.55 -8.69 11.39
N VAL A 92 1.83 -7.42 11.69
CA VAL A 92 1.03 -6.27 11.21
C VAL A 92 1.01 -6.22 9.69
N GLY A 93 2.17 -6.29 9.05
CA GLY A 93 2.28 -6.26 7.59
C GLY A 93 1.52 -7.42 6.93
N ARG A 94 1.63 -8.62 7.49
CA ARG A 94 0.90 -9.80 7.02
C ARG A 94 -0.61 -9.60 7.08
N LYS A 95 -1.13 -9.04 8.17
CA LYS A 95 -2.57 -8.79 8.32
C LYS A 95 -3.07 -7.70 7.35
N LEU A 96 -2.27 -6.66 7.11
CA LEU A 96 -2.59 -5.64 6.11
C LEU A 96 -2.69 -6.25 4.71
N VAL A 97 -1.72 -7.06 4.32
CA VAL A 97 -1.72 -7.71 2.99
C VAL A 97 -2.86 -8.71 2.88
N ALA A 98 -3.13 -9.51 3.90
CA ALA A 98 -4.26 -10.44 3.89
C ALA A 98 -5.60 -9.72 3.70
N ALA A 99 -5.79 -8.58 4.36
CA ALA A 99 -6.99 -7.75 4.18
C ALA A 99 -7.06 -7.13 2.77
N ALA A 100 -5.91 -6.73 2.22
CA ALA A 100 -5.81 -6.21 0.86
C ALA A 100 -6.17 -7.27 -0.19
N GLU A 101 -5.67 -8.49 -0.03
CA GLU A 101 -6.00 -9.62 -0.90
C GLU A 101 -7.49 -9.98 -0.82
N ALA A 102 -8.06 -9.97 0.39
CA ALA A 102 -9.49 -10.23 0.57
C ALA A 102 -10.34 -9.17 -0.15
N TRP A 103 -9.94 -7.91 -0.04
CA TRP A 103 -10.60 -6.84 -0.79
C TRP A 103 -10.49 -7.05 -2.31
N ALA A 104 -9.29 -7.34 -2.80
CA ALA A 104 -9.07 -7.55 -4.25
C ALA A 104 -9.96 -8.68 -4.79
N ARG A 105 -10.05 -9.79 -4.06
CA ARG A 105 -10.98 -10.90 -4.41
C ARG A 105 -12.43 -10.44 -4.41
N SER A 106 -12.82 -9.62 -3.43
CA SER A 106 -14.21 -9.15 -3.30
C SER A 106 -14.65 -8.27 -4.47
N VAL A 107 -13.72 -7.63 -5.16
CA VAL A 107 -13.99 -6.79 -6.34
C VAL A 107 -13.64 -7.49 -7.66
N GLY A 108 -13.44 -8.81 -7.63
CA GLY A 108 -13.30 -9.65 -8.82
C GLY A 108 -11.88 -9.82 -9.35
N CYS A 109 -10.86 -9.43 -8.60
CA CYS A 109 -9.47 -9.69 -9.00
C CYS A 109 -9.07 -11.14 -8.69
N THR A 110 -8.33 -11.74 -9.61
CA THR A 110 -7.70 -13.06 -9.45
C THR A 110 -6.18 -12.96 -9.35
N GLU A 111 -5.65 -11.75 -9.54
CA GLU A 111 -4.23 -11.47 -9.40
C GLU A 111 -4.04 -10.26 -8.51
N PHE A 112 -2.95 -10.28 -7.74
CA PHE A 112 -2.53 -9.18 -6.86
C PHE A 112 -1.05 -8.93 -7.07
N ALA A 113 -0.67 -7.69 -7.31
CA ALA A 113 0.69 -7.31 -7.63
C ALA A 113 1.18 -6.16 -6.76
N SER A 114 2.46 -5.95 -6.75
CA SER A 114 3.13 -4.89 -6.02
C SER A 114 4.46 -4.58 -6.70
N ASP A 115 5.11 -3.52 -6.28
CA ASP A 115 6.48 -3.21 -6.66
C ASP A 115 7.27 -2.66 -5.47
N ALA A 116 8.57 -2.56 -5.65
CA ALA A 116 9.49 -1.95 -4.69
C ALA A 116 10.69 -1.41 -5.45
N GLU A 117 11.39 -0.44 -4.88
CA GLU A 117 12.67 0.00 -5.43
C GLU A 117 13.63 -1.20 -5.55
N ALA A 118 14.36 -1.25 -6.67
CA ALA A 118 15.22 -2.41 -6.99
C ALA A 118 16.25 -2.74 -5.91
N ASP A 119 16.71 -1.73 -5.18
CA ASP A 119 17.71 -1.86 -4.11
C ASP A 119 17.09 -2.05 -2.70
N ASN A 120 15.77 -2.07 -2.59
CA ASN A 120 15.09 -2.29 -1.32
C ASN A 120 14.95 -3.79 -1.02
N GLU A 121 16.02 -4.39 -0.54
CA GLU A 121 16.07 -5.82 -0.24
C GLU A 121 15.14 -6.25 0.90
N SER A 122 14.94 -5.40 1.90
CA SER A 122 14.04 -5.72 3.01
C SER A 122 12.57 -5.78 2.54
N SER A 123 12.17 -4.91 1.64
CA SER A 123 10.84 -4.96 1.02
C SER A 123 10.68 -6.19 0.15
N ALA A 124 11.68 -6.52 -0.67
CA ALA A 124 11.66 -7.73 -1.50
C ALA A 124 11.52 -9.00 -0.64
N ALA A 125 12.27 -9.10 0.45
CA ALA A 125 12.18 -10.23 1.38
C ALA A 125 10.79 -10.32 2.02
N ALA A 126 10.21 -9.18 2.42
CA ALA A 126 8.87 -9.13 3.00
C ALA A 126 7.79 -9.58 1.99
N HIS A 127 7.90 -9.16 0.72
CA HIS A 127 6.99 -9.61 -0.33
C HIS A 127 7.07 -11.12 -0.54
N ARG A 128 8.28 -11.67 -0.68
CA ARG A 128 8.47 -13.12 -0.86
C ARG A 128 7.92 -13.92 0.32
N ALA A 129 8.12 -13.43 1.54
CA ALA A 129 7.61 -14.09 2.75
C ALA A 129 6.08 -14.18 2.79
N LEU A 130 5.37 -13.34 2.03
CA LEU A 130 3.92 -13.33 1.91
C LEU A 130 3.41 -14.02 0.64
N GLY A 131 4.29 -14.68 -0.12
CA GLY A 131 3.93 -15.48 -1.28
C GLY A 131 3.93 -14.74 -2.61
N PHE A 132 4.40 -13.49 -2.66
CA PHE A 132 4.62 -12.82 -3.94
C PHE A 132 5.79 -13.47 -4.68
N GLU A 133 5.62 -13.71 -5.96
CA GLU A 133 6.71 -14.12 -6.85
C GLU A 133 7.47 -12.88 -7.33
N ASP A 134 8.79 -12.97 -7.36
CA ASP A 134 9.63 -11.97 -8.00
C ASP A 134 9.56 -12.19 -9.52
N VAL A 135 8.93 -11.25 -10.23
CA VAL A 135 8.72 -11.35 -11.68
C VAL A 135 9.70 -10.52 -12.50
N GLY A 136 10.68 -9.92 -11.85
CA GLY A 136 11.77 -9.22 -12.50
C GLY A 136 11.92 -7.75 -12.12
N LEU A 137 12.87 -7.11 -12.76
CA LEU A 137 13.19 -5.71 -12.59
C LEU A 137 12.88 -4.95 -13.87
N ILE A 138 12.40 -3.72 -13.75
CA ILE A 138 12.19 -2.83 -14.87
C ILE A 138 12.98 -1.54 -14.70
N ARG A 139 13.31 -0.90 -15.82
CA ARG A 139 13.92 0.42 -15.86
C ARG A 139 12.91 1.39 -16.43
N CYS A 140 12.61 2.46 -15.70
CA CYS A 140 11.62 3.44 -16.10
C CYS A 140 12.29 4.62 -16.80
N PHE A 141 11.65 5.15 -17.85
CA PHE A 141 12.13 6.30 -18.62
C PHE A 141 11.03 7.35 -18.71
N ARG A 142 11.44 8.59 -18.76
CA ARG A 142 10.54 9.74 -18.86
C ARG A 142 11.14 10.76 -19.82
N LYS A 143 10.30 11.49 -20.55
CA LYS A 143 10.69 12.59 -21.42
C LYS A 143 9.64 13.69 -21.37
N ASP A 144 10.06 14.91 -21.13
CA ASP A 144 9.17 16.08 -21.27
C ASP A 144 9.00 16.42 -22.76
N LEU A 145 7.81 16.84 -23.14
CA LEU A 145 7.50 17.23 -24.53
C LEU A 145 7.28 18.72 -24.66
#